data_f095ab25d712fb39bdf797c7309ac348
#
_entry.id   f095ab25d712fb39bdf797c7309ac348
#
_cell.length_a   1.000
_cell.length_b   1.000
_cell.length_c   1.000
_cell.angle_alpha   90.00
_cell.angle_beta   90.00
_cell.angle_gamma   90.00
#
_symmetry.space_group_name_H-M   'P 1'
#
loop_
_entity.id
_entity.type
_entity.pdbx_description
1 polymer ?
#
loop_
_entity_poly.entity_id
_entity_poly.type
_entity_poly.pdbx_seq_one_letter_code
_entity_poly.pdbx_strand_id
1 'polypeptide(L)'
;EMTSSLVGSEMCIRDSLTAIGSLTLSLARLKTDPSFKDSLAYLKKHLNYRDSTYPFYFEYYMSQALFHADQEVWKEWNYKNMRYLGASQAPNGSWLSDHSAAYSTSAALLSLALNYRFLPIYEQ
;
A
#
# COMPACT_ATOMS: atom_id res chain seq x y z
N GLU A 1 22.77 -5.47 16.92
CA GLU A 1 21.37 -5.04 17.14
C GLU A 1 21.03 -3.72 16.43
N MET A 2 21.92 -2.73 16.37
CA MET A 2 21.68 -1.46 15.65
C MET A 2 21.57 -1.62 14.12
N THR A 3 22.37 -2.50 13.50
CA THR A 3 22.34 -2.76 12.05
C THR A 3 21.03 -3.42 11.58
N SER A 4 20.41 -4.27 12.38
CA SER A 4 19.13 -4.93 12.07
C SER A 4 17.97 -3.92 12.04
N SER A 5 17.94 -2.95 12.97
CA SER A 5 16.94 -1.88 13.03
C SER A 5 17.06 -0.89 11.86
N LEU A 6 18.28 -0.52 11.47
CA LEU A 6 18.55 0.35 10.33
C LEU A 6 18.18 -0.31 8.99
N VAL A 7 18.52 -1.59 8.83
CA VAL A 7 18.15 -2.36 7.63
C VAL A 7 16.63 -2.50 7.51
N GLY A 8 15.93 -2.71 8.61
CA GLY A 8 14.47 -2.76 8.63
C GLY A 8 13.83 -1.43 8.22
N SER A 9 14.31 -0.28 8.73
CA SER A 9 13.79 1.04 8.38
C SER A 9 14.11 1.45 6.93
N GLU A 10 15.27 1.09 6.41
CA GLU A 10 15.61 1.31 4.99
C GLU A 10 14.75 0.48 4.04
N MET A 11 14.40 -0.76 4.40
CA MET A 11 13.47 -1.57 3.62
C MET A 11 12.06 -0.97 3.62
N CYS A 12 11.55 -0.50 4.76
CA CYS A 12 10.26 0.16 4.88
C CYS A 12 10.13 1.39 3.95
N ILE A 13 11.14 2.25 3.96
CA ILE A 13 11.21 3.45 3.10
C ILE A 13 11.23 3.04 1.62
N ARG A 14 12.01 2.02 1.26
CA ARG A 14 12.09 1.51 -0.12
C ARG A 14 10.75 1.01 -0.62
N ASP A 15 10.02 0.24 0.17
CA ASP A 15 8.74 -0.34 -0.24
C ASP A 15 7.69 0.74 -0.48
N SER A 16 7.57 1.71 0.44
CA SER A 16 6.66 2.84 0.27
C SER A 16 7.03 3.72 -0.92
N LEU A 17 8.30 4.05 -1.10
CA LEU A 17 8.77 4.85 -2.24
C LEU A 17 8.59 4.09 -3.56
N THR A 18 8.81 2.78 -3.58
CA THR A 18 8.58 1.95 -4.77
C THR A 18 7.10 1.92 -5.14
N ALA A 19 6.20 1.81 -4.15
CA ALA A 19 4.76 1.88 -4.38
C ALA A 19 4.34 3.24 -4.93
N ILE A 20 4.84 4.34 -4.37
CA ILE A 20 4.58 5.70 -4.85
C ILE A 20 5.09 5.88 -6.28
N GLY A 21 6.32 5.44 -6.58
CA GLY A 21 6.91 5.50 -7.92
C GLY A 21 6.10 4.72 -8.95
N SER A 22 5.71 3.49 -8.62
CA SER A 22 4.85 2.66 -9.46
C SER A 22 3.48 3.30 -9.72
N LEU A 23 2.85 3.87 -8.69
CA LEU A 23 1.60 4.60 -8.83
C LEU A 23 1.76 5.81 -9.76
N THR A 24 2.80 6.61 -9.55
CA THR A 24 3.08 7.80 -10.37
C THR A 24 3.24 7.43 -11.83
N LEU A 25 4.02 6.41 -12.15
CA LEU A 25 4.22 5.93 -13.51
C LEU A 25 2.93 5.37 -14.14
N SER A 26 2.11 4.69 -13.34
CA SER A 26 0.80 4.20 -13.79
C SER A 26 -0.13 5.34 -14.18
N LEU A 27 -0.25 6.37 -13.33
CA LEU A 27 -1.10 7.54 -13.57
C LEU A 27 -0.58 8.39 -14.74
N ALA A 28 0.73 8.45 -14.94
CA ALA A 28 1.35 9.09 -16.10
C ALA A 28 1.22 8.26 -17.40
N ARG A 29 0.57 7.10 -17.36
CA ARG A 29 0.42 6.16 -18.49
C ARG A 29 1.76 5.61 -19.02
N LEU A 30 2.77 5.53 -18.18
CA LEU A 30 4.12 5.05 -18.52
C LEU A 30 4.33 3.57 -18.14
N LYS A 31 3.31 2.74 -18.30
CA LYS A 31 3.36 1.29 -17.93
C LYS A 31 4.31 0.45 -18.79
N THR A 32 4.73 0.99 -19.92
CA THR A 32 5.73 0.34 -20.81
C THR A 32 7.16 0.65 -20.41
N ASP A 33 7.37 1.67 -19.56
CA ASP A 33 8.69 2.06 -19.09
C ASP A 33 9.35 0.93 -18.28
N PRO A 34 10.66 0.67 -18.49
CA PRO A 34 11.40 -0.33 -17.71
C PRO A 34 11.31 -0.09 -16.20
N SER A 35 11.38 1.16 -15.74
CA SER A 35 11.29 1.51 -14.32
C SER A 35 9.95 1.11 -13.71
N PHE A 36 8.86 1.21 -14.47
CA PHE A 36 7.55 0.72 -14.02
C PHE A 36 7.55 -0.79 -13.86
N LYS A 37 8.07 -1.53 -14.85
CA LYS A 37 8.12 -3.00 -14.81
C LYS A 37 8.97 -3.49 -13.65
N ASP A 38 10.11 -2.86 -13.40
CA ASP A 38 11.00 -3.20 -12.29
C ASP A 38 10.35 -2.91 -10.93
N SER A 39 9.68 -1.76 -10.79
CA SER A 39 8.96 -1.41 -9.56
C SER A 39 7.81 -2.38 -9.29
N LEU A 40 7.03 -2.74 -10.30
CA LEU A 40 5.95 -3.71 -10.15
C LEU A 40 6.47 -5.12 -9.80
N ALA A 41 7.55 -5.55 -10.43
CA ALA A 41 8.21 -6.83 -10.11
C ALA A 41 8.70 -6.86 -8.66
N TYR A 42 9.23 -5.74 -8.16
CA TYR A 42 9.62 -5.58 -6.76
C TYR A 42 8.42 -5.70 -5.82
N LEU A 43 7.34 -4.95 -6.09
CA LEU A 43 6.12 -4.99 -5.27
C LEU A 43 5.49 -6.40 -5.20
N LYS A 44 5.49 -7.13 -6.32
CA LYS A 44 5.00 -8.51 -6.37
C LYS A 44 5.75 -9.47 -5.44
N LYS A 45 7.03 -9.23 -5.20
CA LYS A 45 7.82 -10.03 -4.25
C LYS A 45 7.53 -9.71 -2.79
N HIS A 46 6.88 -8.57 -2.52
CA HIS A 46 6.65 -8.04 -1.18
C HIS A 46 5.17 -8.00 -0.76
N LEU A 47 4.32 -8.82 -1.40
CA LEU A 47 2.87 -8.85 -1.10
C LEU A 47 2.53 -9.27 0.35
N ASN A 48 3.43 -9.97 1.03
CA ASN A 48 3.25 -10.37 2.43
C ASN A 48 3.92 -9.41 3.41
N TYR A 49 4.63 -8.41 2.90
CA TYR A 49 5.30 -7.43 3.73
C TYR A 49 4.28 -6.50 4.39
N ARG A 50 4.56 -6.12 5.64
CA ARG A 50 3.83 -5.09 6.38
C ARG A 50 4.83 -4.16 7.04
N ASP A 51 4.64 -2.87 6.85
CA ASP A 51 5.47 -1.87 7.48
C ASP A 51 5.13 -1.77 8.97
N SER A 52 6.12 -1.92 9.84
CA SER A 52 5.94 -1.79 11.29
C SER A 52 5.99 -0.35 11.79
N THR A 53 6.61 0.55 11.03
CA THR A 53 6.81 1.96 11.40
C THR A 53 5.68 2.84 10.88
N TYR A 54 5.29 2.65 9.63
CA TYR A 54 4.25 3.44 8.96
C TYR A 54 3.23 2.52 8.25
N PRO A 55 2.53 1.64 8.99
CA PRO A 55 1.70 0.58 8.38
C PRO A 55 0.61 1.15 7.47
N PHE A 56 -0.12 2.17 7.91
CA PHE A 56 -1.24 2.71 7.15
C PHE A 56 -0.81 3.55 5.94
N TYR A 57 0.34 4.18 6.00
CA TYR A 57 0.96 4.85 4.85
C TYR A 57 1.32 3.85 3.76
N PHE A 58 1.98 2.77 4.14
CA PHE A 58 2.31 1.67 3.24
C PHE A 58 1.06 1.02 2.64
N GLU A 59 0.08 0.67 3.47
CA GLU A 59 -1.19 0.07 3.03
C GLU A 59 -1.91 0.93 1.98
N TYR A 60 -1.98 2.23 2.20
CA TYR A 60 -2.59 3.17 1.27
C TYR A 60 -1.88 3.17 -0.09
N TYR A 61 -0.58 3.39 -0.12
CA TYR A 61 0.15 3.47 -1.39
C TYR A 61 0.27 2.13 -2.10
N MET A 62 0.43 1.05 -1.37
CA MET A 62 0.46 -0.30 -1.95
C MET A 62 -0.86 -0.65 -2.63
N SER A 63 -1.99 -0.35 -1.98
CA SER A 63 -3.31 -0.59 -2.56
C SER A 63 -3.52 0.18 -3.86
N GLN A 64 -3.17 1.46 -3.89
CA GLN A 64 -3.27 2.32 -5.06
C GLN A 64 -2.34 1.84 -6.19
N ALA A 65 -1.08 1.57 -5.87
CA ALA A 65 -0.09 1.15 -6.85
C ALA A 65 -0.51 -0.15 -7.56
N LEU A 66 -0.89 -1.17 -6.80
CA LEU A 66 -1.30 -2.44 -7.37
C LEU A 66 -2.63 -2.36 -8.13
N PHE A 67 -3.60 -1.58 -7.62
CA PHE A 67 -4.88 -1.39 -8.30
C PHE A 67 -4.71 -0.84 -9.72
N HIS A 68 -3.85 0.15 -9.89
CA HIS A 68 -3.57 0.75 -11.19
C HIS A 68 -2.59 -0.05 -12.06
N ALA A 69 -1.73 -0.87 -11.44
CA ALA A 69 -0.69 -1.61 -12.15
C ALA A 69 -1.17 -2.96 -12.66
N ASP A 70 -1.77 -3.78 -11.80
CA ASP A 70 -2.15 -5.17 -12.09
C ASP A 70 -3.31 -5.61 -11.19
N GLN A 71 -4.50 -5.69 -11.76
CA GLN A 71 -5.73 -5.99 -11.04
C GLN A 71 -5.75 -7.39 -10.39
N GLU A 72 -5.10 -8.39 -10.99
CA GLU A 72 -5.07 -9.74 -10.41
C GLU A 72 -4.16 -9.78 -9.18
N VAL A 73 -3.00 -9.13 -9.27
CA VAL A 73 -2.09 -8.99 -8.13
C VAL A 73 -2.73 -8.14 -7.03
N TRP A 74 -3.45 -7.08 -7.42
CA TRP A 74 -4.20 -6.26 -6.45
C TRP A 74 -5.25 -7.08 -5.70
N LYS A 75 -6.02 -7.95 -6.36
CA LYS A 75 -7.02 -8.79 -5.71
C LYS A 75 -6.41 -9.69 -4.63
N GLU A 76 -5.28 -10.33 -4.94
CA GLU A 76 -4.57 -11.15 -3.96
C GLU A 76 -4.12 -10.34 -2.75
N TRP A 77 -3.48 -9.21 -3.00
CA TRP A 77 -3.00 -8.33 -1.94
C TRP A 77 -4.17 -7.74 -1.13
N ASN A 78 -5.21 -7.28 -1.81
CA ASN A 78 -6.39 -6.68 -1.20
C ASN A 78 -7.11 -7.65 -0.25
N TYR A 79 -7.21 -8.92 -0.61
CA TYR A 79 -7.76 -9.94 0.28
C TYR A 79 -6.96 -10.05 1.59
N LYS A 80 -5.64 -10.04 1.49
CA LYS A 80 -4.76 -10.04 2.66
C LYS A 80 -4.89 -8.75 3.48
N ASN A 81 -4.98 -7.61 2.80
CA ASN A 81 -5.16 -6.30 3.42
C ASN A 81 -6.49 -6.20 4.18
N MET A 82 -7.59 -6.63 3.59
CA MET A 82 -8.91 -6.66 4.24
C MET A 82 -8.89 -7.50 5.52
N ARG A 83 -8.25 -8.65 5.50
CA ARG A 83 -8.10 -9.50 6.70
C ARG A 83 -7.25 -8.84 7.77
N TYR A 84 -6.15 -8.22 7.38
CA TYR A 84 -5.27 -7.49 8.28
C TYR A 84 -5.99 -6.31 8.94
N LEU A 85 -6.64 -5.48 8.14
CA LEU A 85 -7.40 -4.33 8.64
C LEU A 85 -8.56 -4.77 9.53
N GLY A 86 -9.32 -5.80 9.14
CA GLY A 86 -10.40 -6.33 9.96
C GLY A 86 -9.94 -6.86 11.32
N ALA A 87 -8.78 -7.51 11.37
CA ALA A 87 -8.22 -8.02 12.62
C ALA A 87 -7.63 -6.92 13.54
N SER A 88 -7.20 -5.79 12.97
CA SER A 88 -6.57 -4.68 13.69
C SER A 88 -7.52 -3.52 14.02
N GLN A 89 -8.77 -3.58 13.59
CA GLN A 89 -9.77 -2.55 13.86
C GLN A 89 -10.14 -2.50 15.34
N ALA A 90 -10.13 -1.31 15.92
CA ALA A 90 -10.55 -1.10 17.31
C ALA A 90 -12.08 -1.23 17.45
N PRO A 91 -12.61 -1.51 18.68
CA PRO A 91 -14.05 -1.68 18.91
C PRO A 91 -14.90 -0.46 18.53
N ASN A 92 -14.33 0.73 18.53
CA ASN A 92 -15.00 1.97 18.10
C ASN A 92 -14.97 2.19 16.58
N GLY A 93 -14.44 1.23 15.81
CA GLY A 93 -14.35 1.28 14.36
C GLY A 93 -13.12 1.99 13.80
N SER A 94 -12.26 2.54 14.65
CA SER A 94 -11.03 3.22 14.21
C SER A 94 -9.84 2.27 14.10
N TRP A 95 -8.77 2.77 13.46
CA TRP A 95 -7.45 2.15 13.48
C TRP A 95 -6.48 3.06 14.23
N LEU A 96 -5.67 2.45 15.11
CA LEU A 96 -4.73 3.17 15.96
C LEU A 96 -3.29 2.99 15.44
N SER A 97 -2.51 4.05 15.53
CA SER A 97 -1.08 4.06 15.26
C SER A 97 -0.38 5.09 16.15
N ASP A 98 0.95 5.13 16.09
CA ASP A 98 1.75 6.11 16.81
C ASP A 98 1.53 7.57 16.34
N HIS A 99 0.80 7.77 15.22
CA HIS A 99 0.48 9.10 14.71
C HIS A 99 -0.85 9.59 15.27
N SER A 100 -1.92 9.51 14.49
CA SER A 100 -3.26 9.84 14.99
C SER A 100 -4.29 8.84 14.48
N ALA A 101 -5.33 8.60 15.30
CA ALA A 101 -6.43 7.73 14.89
C ALA A 101 -7.15 8.25 13.63
N ALA A 102 -7.24 9.58 13.48
CA ALA A 102 -7.82 10.20 12.28
C ALA A 102 -7.02 9.86 11.02
N TYR A 103 -5.70 9.99 11.07
CA TYR A 103 -4.80 9.64 9.97
C TYR A 103 -4.91 8.14 9.62
N SER A 104 -4.74 7.27 10.61
CA SER A 104 -4.74 5.82 10.41
C SER A 104 -6.08 5.32 9.87
N THR A 105 -7.18 5.81 10.43
CA THR A 105 -8.53 5.44 9.99
C THR A 105 -8.80 5.92 8.57
N SER A 106 -8.41 7.16 8.24
CA SER A 106 -8.57 7.69 6.88
C SER A 106 -7.77 6.88 5.86
N ALA A 107 -6.52 6.55 6.14
CA ALA A 107 -5.67 5.77 5.24
C ALA A 107 -6.21 4.33 5.05
N ALA A 108 -6.65 3.69 6.13
CA ALA A 108 -7.28 2.36 6.08
C ALA A 108 -8.56 2.39 5.22
N LEU A 109 -9.44 3.36 5.45
CA LEU A 109 -10.68 3.50 4.67
C LEU A 109 -10.41 3.79 3.20
N LEU A 110 -9.44 4.63 2.87
CA LEU A 110 -9.06 4.91 1.49
C LEU A 110 -8.50 3.67 0.78
N SER A 111 -7.74 2.83 1.47
CA SER A 111 -7.26 1.57 0.89
C SER A 111 -8.41 0.59 0.61
N LEU A 112 -9.43 0.55 1.47
CA LEU A 112 -10.62 -0.30 1.31
C LEU A 112 -11.60 0.27 0.29
N ALA A 113 -11.66 1.58 0.09
CA ALA A 113 -12.58 2.26 -0.83
C ALA A 113 -12.37 1.85 -2.30
N LEU A 114 -11.18 1.36 -2.65
CA LEU A 114 -10.89 0.82 -3.98
C LEU A 114 -11.81 -0.33 -4.40
N ASN A 115 -12.32 -1.08 -3.45
CA ASN A 115 -13.28 -2.15 -3.72
C ASN A 115 -14.60 -1.62 -4.33
N TYR A 116 -14.93 -0.37 -4.06
CA TYR A 116 -16.18 0.27 -4.47
C TYR A 116 -16.01 1.28 -5.61
N ARG A 117 -14.78 1.62 -5.97
CA ARG A 117 -14.43 2.56 -7.06
C ARG A 117 -15.17 3.90 -6.97
N PHE A 118 -15.30 4.46 -5.78
CA PHE A 118 -16.05 5.69 -5.54
C PHE A 118 -15.43 6.97 -6.11
N LEU A 119 -14.13 6.96 -6.39
CA LEU A 119 -13.44 8.13 -6.90
C LEU A 119 -13.16 7.98 -8.41
N PRO A 120 -13.39 9.04 -9.21
CA PRO A 120 -13.19 8.99 -10.66
C PRO A 120 -11.79 8.56 -11.11
N ILE A 121 -10.77 8.80 -10.28
CA ILE A 121 -9.38 8.37 -10.56
C ILE A 121 -9.26 6.83 -10.67
N TYR A 122 -10.22 6.08 -10.16
CA TYR A 122 -10.20 4.61 -10.21
C TYR A 122 -10.82 4.04 -11.48
N GLU A 123 -11.43 4.88 -12.31
CA GLU A 123 -12.12 4.46 -13.54
C GLU A 123 -11.25 4.60 -14.81
N GLN A 124 -10.00 5.05 -14.67
CA GLN A 124 -9.09 5.32 -15.78
C GLN A 124 -8.23 4.10 -16.16
#